data_47c86af3a193ea464ad0f0f9c75d5b3d
#
_entry.id   47c86af3a193ea464ad0f0f9c75d5b3d
#
_cell.length_a   1.000
_cell.length_b   1.000
_cell.length_c   1.000
_cell.angle_alpha   90.00
_cell.angle_beta   90.00
_cell.angle_gamma   90.00
#
_symmetry.space_group_name_H-M   'P 1'
#
loop_
_entity.id
_entity.type
_entity.pdbx_description
1 polymer ?
#
loop_
_entity_poly.entity_id
_entity_poly.type
_entity_poly.pdbx_seq_one_letter_code
_entity_poly.pdbx_strand_id
1 'polypeptide(L)'
;MNIENNKQKMVLVTGATGFVGKPLVEKLFSMNYRVRTISRNKKQLEGVFNEGVEIMQCDISNNEELERALTGVDIAYYLVHSMEGKSSQWEDFAEKDRQIAKKFSDVSKKCNVKRIIYLGGLAHGTDSEMSEHMRSRKDVGKILSKSGIPVTVFRASVILGKGGGGFEMMHYLVERLPLMICPKWVLTKLQPISLHDTVEYLVKSIDVSETENKILDIGGPDVLTYVEMMKVYGDSIGKKVRVIIIPFLSLRLTSVWVDLITPIKSSLARPLVEGLKNESTVTDNEIKKIIPLKLKGIEESIELSKDDSRETKIHRNDKLLIGLLLSLAIIGYTQFVLDVRIGVFNFMWLVVMIAWSLLLAVSIYFTVKDARIGPLIGAVGSWITVSFWLIDNAYLISNLQQIGGYKIGQAFELLGSYPSTTITMLNLMGIVVCASLAVVTHFSFYRERS
;
A
#
# COMPACT_ATOMS: atom_id res chain seq x y z
N MET A 1 -13.68 2.21 36.65
CA MET A 1 -13.56 0.95 35.93
C MET A 1 -13.13 -0.13 36.92
N ASN A 2 -13.91 -1.17 37.12
CA ASN A 2 -13.72 -2.14 38.22
C ASN A 2 -12.77 -3.26 37.71
N ILE A 3 -11.50 -3.18 38.04
CA ILE A 3 -10.42 -4.07 37.58
C ILE A 3 -10.69 -5.56 37.91
N GLU A 4 -11.37 -5.83 39.02
CA GLU A 4 -11.73 -7.21 39.43
C GLU A 4 -12.76 -7.86 38.50
N ASN A 5 -13.70 -7.08 37.95
CA ASN A 5 -14.72 -7.58 37.02
C ASN A 5 -14.15 -7.93 35.64
N ASN A 6 -13.03 -7.31 35.23
CA ASN A 6 -12.38 -7.55 33.95
C ASN A 6 -11.72 -8.93 33.87
N LYS A 7 -11.14 -9.42 34.97
CA LYS A 7 -10.50 -10.77 35.03
C LYS A 7 -11.45 -11.94 34.78
N GLN A 8 -12.75 -11.71 34.90
CA GLN A 8 -13.76 -12.77 34.69
C GLN A 8 -14.25 -12.84 33.24
N LYS A 9 -14.16 -11.75 32.45
CA LYS A 9 -14.69 -11.73 31.08
C LYS A 9 -13.66 -12.29 30.09
N MET A 10 -14.08 -13.28 29.30
CA MET A 10 -13.31 -13.80 28.16
C MET A 10 -13.68 -13.01 26.90
N VAL A 11 -12.69 -12.39 26.27
CA VAL A 11 -12.85 -11.59 25.06
C VAL A 11 -12.16 -12.26 23.89
N LEU A 12 -12.91 -12.58 22.83
CA LEU A 12 -12.34 -13.07 21.58
C LEU A 12 -12.08 -11.90 20.63
N VAL A 13 -10.88 -11.85 20.04
CA VAL A 13 -10.54 -10.90 18.97
C VAL A 13 -10.23 -11.67 17.70
N THR A 14 -11.10 -11.52 16.69
CA THR A 14 -10.79 -12.00 15.33
C THR A 14 -9.95 -10.97 14.60
N GLY A 15 -9.09 -11.39 13.65
CA GLY A 15 -8.22 -10.45 12.93
C GLY A 15 -7.13 -9.80 13.80
N ALA A 16 -6.66 -10.51 14.81
CA ALA A 16 -5.69 -10.02 15.78
C ALA A 16 -4.30 -9.64 15.18
N THR A 17 -3.95 -10.20 14.01
CA THR A 17 -2.74 -9.80 13.26
C THR A 17 -2.90 -8.50 12.50
N GLY A 18 -4.13 -8.00 12.38
CA GLY A 18 -4.45 -6.82 11.59
C GLY A 18 -4.08 -5.50 12.28
N PHE A 19 -4.15 -4.43 11.50
CA PHE A 19 -3.82 -3.06 11.90
C PHE A 19 -4.54 -2.58 13.18
N VAL A 20 -5.83 -2.88 13.33
CA VAL A 20 -6.61 -2.52 14.53
C VAL A 20 -6.57 -3.64 15.57
N GLY A 21 -6.53 -4.90 15.11
CA GLY A 21 -6.64 -6.06 16.01
C GLY A 21 -5.48 -6.19 16.97
N LYS A 22 -4.24 -5.97 16.50
CA LYS A 22 -3.06 -6.08 17.36
C LYS A 22 -3.08 -5.09 18.52
N PRO A 23 -3.19 -3.76 18.33
CA PRO A 23 -3.24 -2.82 19.42
C PRO A 23 -4.49 -3.00 20.31
N LEU A 24 -5.61 -3.50 19.76
CA LEU A 24 -6.79 -3.84 20.55
C LEU A 24 -6.49 -4.99 21.54
N VAL A 25 -5.85 -6.08 21.09
CA VAL A 25 -5.45 -7.19 21.96
C VAL A 25 -4.51 -6.72 23.07
N GLU A 26 -3.48 -5.95 22.72
CA GLU A 26 -2.52 -5.39 23.67
C GLU A 26 -3.22 -4.51 24.73
N LYS A 27 -4.14 -3.67 24.31
CA LYS A 27 -4.90 -2.78 25.20
C LYS A 27 -5.83 -3.57 26.13
N LEU A 28 -6.60 -4.53 25.61
CA LEU A 28 -7.48 -5.40 26.40
C LEU A 28 -6.68 -6.19 27.44
N PHE A 29 -5.56 -6.78 27.05
CA PHE A 29 -4.68 -7.51 27.95
C PHE A 29 -4.11 -6.61 29.05
N SER A 30 -3.68 -5.39 28.70
CA SER A 30 -3.18 -4.40 29.68
C SER A 30 -4.26 -3.96 30.71
N MET A 31 -5.54 -4.11 30.35
CA MET A 31 -6.70 -3.84 31.22
C MET A 31 -7.18 -5.08 31.98
N ASN A 32 -6.39 -6.16 32.00
CA ASN A 32 -6.65 -7.41 32.69
C ASN A 32 -7.87 -8.20 32.17
N TYR A 33 -8.29 -8.03 30.92
CA TYR A 33 -9.22 -8.96 30.29
C TYR A 33 -8.52 -10.29 29.97
N ARG A 34 -9.28 -11.40 30.04
CA ARG A 34 -8.83 -12.67 29.46
C ARG A 34 -9.04 -12.57 27.95
N VAL A 35 -7.96 -12.60 27.19
CA VAL A 35 -8.02 -12.39 25.73
C VAL A 35 -7.69 -13.67 25.00
N ARG A 36 -8.57 -14.06 24.08
CA ARG A 36 -8.38 -15.14 23.12
C ARG A 36 -8.27 -14.53 21.71
N THR A 37 -7.31 -15.02 20.94
CA THR A 37 -7.13 -14.65 19.54
C THR A 37 -7.17 -15.87 18.64
N ILE A 38 -7.62 -15.68 17.40
CA ILE A 38 -7.69 -16.75 16.41
C ILE A 38 -6.99 -16.37 15.11
N SER A 39 -6.34 -17.36 14.51
CA SER A 39 -5.73 -17.26 13.17
C SER A 39 -5.79 -18.60 12.45
N ARG A 40 -5.92 -18.57 11.13
CA ARG A 40 -5.77 -19.75 10.27
C ARG A 40 -4.36 -20.38 10.39
N ASN A 41 -3.37 -19.55 10.65
CA ASN A 41 -2.00 -19.97 10.88
C ASN A 41 -1.53 -19.47 12.27
N LYS A 42 -1.53 -20.39 13.26
CA LYS A 42 -1.14 -20.08 14.64
C LYS A 42 0.26 -19.47 14.74
N LYS A 43 1.20 -19.90 13.89
CA LYS A 43 2.57 -19.38 13.87
C LYS A 43 2.66 -17.87 13.62
N GLN A 44 1.67 -17.27 12.95
CA GLN A 44 1.62 -15.81 12.74
C GLN A 44 1.34 -15.01 14.01
N LEU A 45 0.83 -15.65 15.06
CA LEU A 45 0.53 -15.04 16.34
C LEU A 45 1.53 -15.39 17.43
N GLU A 46 2.32 -16.47 17.24
CA GLU A 46 3.34 -16.90 18.19
C GLU A 46 4.44 -15.83 18.32
N GLY A 47 4.72 -15.40 19.55
CA GLY A 47 5.69 -14.33 19.83
C GLY A 47 5.21 -12.90 19.54
N VAL A 48 3.98 -12.73 19.02
CA VAL A 48 3.41 -11.38 18.74
C VAL A 48 2.81 -10.76 19.99
N PHE A 49 2.24 -11.58 20.88
CA PHE A 49 1.57 -11.15 22.10
C PHE A 49 2.26 -11.66 23.34
N ASN A 50 2.01 -11.01 24.48
CA ASN A 50 2.52 -11.41 25.79
C ASN A 50 2.01 -12.81 26.19
N GLU A 51 2.78 -13.50 27.01
CA GLU A 51 2.37 -14.71 27.68
C GLU A 51 1.08 -14.46 28.48
N GLY A 52 0.03 -15.22 28.21
CA GLY A 52 -1.29 -15.04 28.83
C GLY A 52 -2.41 -14.66 27.85
N VAL A 53 -2.08 -14.26 26.61
CA VAL A 53 -3.05 -14.18 25.51
C VAL A 53 -3.24 -15.59 24.94
N GLU A 54 -4.46 -16.10 24.98
CA GLU A 54 -4.79 -17.42 24.44
C GLU A 54 -4.82 -17.38 22.90
N ILE A 55 -3.97 -18.17 22.26
CA ILE A 55 -3.85 -18.24 20.79
C ILE A 55 -4.39 -19.56 20.29
N MET A 56 -5.44 -19.53 19.47
CA MET A 56 -6.04 -20.72 18.87
C MET A 56 -5.91 -20.71 17.35
N GLN A 57 -5.60 -21.87 16.77
CA GLN A 57 -5.75 -22.05 15.33
C GLN A 57 -7.23 -22.24 15.03
N CYS A 58 -7.75 -21.42 14.12
CA CYS A 58 -9.16 -21.46 13.73
C CYS A 58 -9.35 -20.85 12.32
N ASP A 59 -9.95 -21.63 11.45
CA ASP A 59 -10.57 -21.11 10.24
C ASP A 59 -12.03 -20.76 10.56
N ILE A 60 -12.39 -19.48 10.50
CA ILE A 60 -13.76 -18.99 10.77
C ILE A 60 -14.79 -19.63 9.82
N SER A 61 -14.35 -20.13 8.66
CA SER A 61 -15.23 -20.88 7.73
C SER A 61 -15.54 -22.30 8.19
N ASN A 62 -14.80 -22.85 9.17
CA ASN A 62 -15.04 -24.16 9.77
C ASN A 62 -15.88 -24.03 11.06
N ASN A 63 -17.06 -24.65 11.07
CA ASN A 63 -17.99 -24.51 12.19
C ASN A 63 -17.45 -25.10 13.50
N GLU A 64 -16.79 -26.27 13.44
CA GLU A 64 -16.27 -26.95 14.65
C GLU A 64 -15.10 -26.17 15.28
N GLU A 65 -14.22 -25.62 14.44
CA GLU A 65 -13.11 -24.81 14.91
C GLU A 65 -13.62 -23.51 15.53
N LEU A 66 -14.59 -22.87 14.87
CA LEU A 66 -15.21 -21.63 15.33
C LEU A 66 -15.99 -21.84 16.65
N GLU A 67 -16.71 -22.96 16.79
CA GLU A 67 -17.42 -23.32 18.01
C GLU A 67 -16.43 -23.50 19.19
N ARG A 68 -15.34 -24.24 18.97
CA ARG A 68 -14.28 -24.36 19.98
C ARG A 68 -13.68 -23.01 20.38
N ALA A 69 -13.48 -22.13 19.40
CA ALA A 69 -12.92 -20.81 19.64
C ALA A 69 -13.87 -19.89 20.42
N LEU A 70 -15.20 -20.01 20.20
CA LEU A 70 -16.22 -19.20 20.85
C LEU A 70 -16.73 -19.78 22.18
N THR A 71 -16.37 -21.03 22.51
CA THR A 71 -16.78 -21.65 23.79
C THR A 71 -16.20 -20.87 24.96
N GLY A 72 -17.09 -20.43 25.88
CA GLY A 72 -16.71 -19.65 27.07
C GLY A 72 -16.37 -18.19 26.80
N VAL A 73 -16.63 -17.68 25.61
CA VAL A 73 -16.41 -16.27 25.24
C VAL A 73 -17.63 -15.44 25.65
N ASP A 74 -17.39 -14.35 26.39
CA ASP A 74 -18.43 -13.39 26.74
C ASP A 74 -18.64 -12.33 25.65
N ILE A 75 -17.53 -11.82 25.08
CA ILE A 75 -17.53 -10.72 24.12
C ILE A 75 -16.67 -11.08 22.91
N ALA A 76 -17.19 -10.88 21.72
CA ALA A 76 -16.47 -11.18 20.49
C ALA A 76 -16.29 -9.92 19.62
N TYR A 77 -15.03 -9.58 19.31
CA TYR A 77 -14.71 -8.58 18.30
C TYR A 77 -14.62 -9.22 16.93
N TYR A 78 -15.44 -8.74 16.01
CA TYR A 78 -15.41 -9.15 14.62
C TYR A 78 -14.65 -8.12 13.79
N LEU A 79 -13.34 -8.38 13.54
CA LEU A 79 -12.45 -7.48 12.81
C LEU A 79 -11.91 -8.09 11.51
N VAL A 80 -12.46 -9.24 11.11
CA VAL A 80 -12.04 -9.94 9.89
C VAL A 80 -12.77 -9.38 8.70
N HIS A 81 -12.05 -9.21 7.60
CA HIS A 81 -12.64 -9.04 6.29
C HIS A 81 -11.72 -9.58 5.19
N SER A 82 -12.31 -10.04 4.09
CA SER A 82 -11.56 -10.63 3.00
C SER A 82 -11.05 -9.53 2.06
N MET A 83 -9.84 -9.00 2.32
CA MET A 83 -9.15 -8.10 1.38
C MET A 83 -8.09 -8.82 0.55
N GLU A 84 -7.69 -10.05 0.92
CA GLU A 84 -6.63 -10.81 0.28
C GLU A 84 -7.16 -12.09 -0.32
N GLY A 85 -7.07 -12.26 -1.63
CA GLY A 85 -7.37 -13.49 -2.33
C GLY A 85 -6.89 -13.46 -3.77
N LYS A 86 -6.68 -14.65 -4.35
CA LYS A 86 -6.28 -14.84 -5.75
C LYS A 86 -7.42 -14.59 -6.76
N SER A 87 -8.65 -14.29 -6.30
CA SER A 87 -9.79 -14.06 -7.16
C SER A 87 -9.77 -12.64 -7.74
N SER A 88 -9.95 -12.53 -9.05
CA SER A 88 -10.09 -11.27 -9.77
C SER A 88 -11.50 -10.67 -9.68
N GLN A 89 -12.43 -11.34 -8.99
CA GLN A 89 -13.85 -10.98 -8.91
C GLN A 89 -14.21 -10.53 -7.50
N TRP A 90 -14.50 -9.24 -7.34
CA TRP A 90 -14.87 -8.61 -6.06
C TRP A 90 -16.21 -9.09 -5.51
N GLU A 91 -17.14 -9.50 -6.38
CA GLU A 91 -18.42 -10.09 -6.01
C GLU A 91 -18.25 -11.36 -5.16
N ASP A 92 -17.25 -12.19 -5.48
CA ASP A 92 -16.92 -13.40 -4.71
C ASP A 92 -16.45 -13.07 -3.28
N PHE A 93 -15.72 -11.95 -3.11
CA PHE A 93 -15.27 -11.52 -1.78
C PHE A 93 -16.40 -10.99 -0.92
N ALA A 94 -17.28 -10.16 -1.50
CA ALA A 94 -18.44 -9.62 -0.79
C ALA A 94 -19.40 -10.74 -0.33
N GLU A 95 -19.63 -11.73 -1.19
CA GLU A 95 -20.47 -12.88 -0.85
C GLU A 95 -19.80 -13.74 0.24
N LYS A 96 -18.51 -13.98 0.14
CA LYS A 96 -17.74 -14.70 1.16
C LYS A 96 -17.78 -13.99 2.51
N ASP A 97 -17.63 -12.66 2.54
CA ASP A 97 -17.73 -11.88 3.78
C ASP A 97 -19.12 -12.02 4.42
N ARG A 98 -20.20 -11.98 3.61
CA ARG A 98 -21.56 -12.18 4.10
C ARG A 98 -21.75 -13.59 4.69
N GLN A 99 -21.26 -14.62 4.02
CA GLN A 99 -21.36 -16.01 4.49
C GLN A 99 -20.58 -16.23 5.78
N ILE A 100 -19.36 -15.69 5.87
CA ILE A 100 -18.55 -15.77 7.09
C ILE A 100 -19.21 -15.03 8.25
N ALA A 101 -19.74 -13.82 8.02
CA ALA A 101 -20.44 -13.05 9.05
C ALA A 101 -21.69 -13.76 9.55
N LYS A 102 -22.48 -14.38 8.65
CA LYS A 102 -23.65 -15.18 9.03
C LYS A 102 -23.24 -16.37 9.88
N LYS A 103 -22.24 -17.14 9.45
CA LYS A 103 -21.74 -18.29 10.19
C LYS A 103 -21.23 -17.88 11.58
N PHE A 104 -20.44 -16.80 11.65
CA PHE A 104 -19.94 -16.27 12.92
C PHE A 104 -21.09 -15.90 13.86
N SER A 105 -22.11 -15.25 13.34
CA SER A 105 -23.32 -14.88 14.06
C SER A 105 -24.06 -16.11 14.62
N ASP A 106 -24.30 -17.13 13.77
CA ASP A 106 -25.05 -18.33 14.17
C ASP A 106 -24.28 -19.13 15.23
N VAL A 107 -22.96 -19.31 15.07
CA VAL A 107 -22.14 -20.04 16.05
C VAL A 107 -21.95 -19.23 17.34
N SER A 108 -21.81 -17.90 17.27
CA SER A 108 -21.76 -17.05 18.47
C SER A 108 -23.03 -17.19 19.31
N LYS A 109 -24.19 -17.25 18.67
CA LYS A 109 -25.45 -17.48 19.35
C LYS A 109 -25.52 -18.86 20.04
N LYS A 110 -25.09 -19.90 19.32
CA LYS A 110 -24.98 -21.27 19.85
C LYS A 110 -24.08 -21.36 21.09
N CYS A 111 -22.96 -20.62 21.08
CA CYS A 111 -21.98 -20.56 22.17
C CYS A 111 -22.37 -19.60 23.31
N ASN A 112 -23.56 -18.98 23.28
CA ASN A 112 -24.05 -18.00 24.25
C ASN A 112 -23.13 -16.78 24.44
N VAL A 113 -22.48 -16.30 23.34
CA VAL A 113 -21.76 -15.04 23.35
C VAL A 113 -22.70 -13.91 23.73
N LYS A 114 -22.34 -13.09 24.71
CA LYS A 114 -23.20 -12.05 25.25
C LYS A 114 -23.23 -10.79 24.43
N ARG A 115 -22.15 -10.52 23.68
CA ARG A 115 -22.01 -9.30 22.89
C ARG A 115 -21.06 -9.46 21.71
N ILE A 116 -21.40 -8.85 20.59
CA ILE A 116 -20.51 -8.71 19.43
C ILE A 116 -20.20 -7.23 19.21
N ILE A 117 -18.92 -6.91 18.96
CA ILE A 117 -18.47 -5.57 18.60
C ILE A 117 -17.83 -5.66 17.22
N TYR A 118 -18.34 -4.87 16.27
CA TYR A 118 -17.89 -4.85 14.89
C TYR A 118 -17.37 -3.47 14.51
N LEU A 119 -16.26 -3.43 13.78
CA LEU A 119 -15.70 -2.22 13.17
C LEU A 119 -15.88 -2.27 11.67
N GLY A 120 -16.82 -1.48 11.17
CA GLY A 120 -17.09 -1.28 9.75
C GLY A 120 -16.51 0.01 9.20
N GLY A 121 -16.86 0.31 7.94
CA GLY A 121 -16.48 1.56 7.27
C GLY A 121 -17.64 2.57 7.26
N LEU A 122 -17.28 3.85 7.34
CA LEU A 122 -18.20 4.96 7.21
C LEU A 122 -18.18 5.46 5.76
N ALA A 123 -19.33 5.48 5.13
CA ALA A 123 -19.54 6.10 3.82
C ALA A 123 -20.98 6.57 3.68
N HIS A 124 -21.16 7.73 3.08
CA HIS A 124 -22.48 8.27 2.75
C HIS A 124 -22.83 7.93 1.30
N GLY A 125 -24.12 7.94 1.01
CA GLY A 125 -24.70 7.65 -0.30
C GLY A 125 -25.62 6.43 -0.28
N THR A 126 -26.27 6.22 -1.42
CA THR A 126 -27.11 5.05 -1.69
C THR A 126 -26.27 3.80 -1.91
N ASP A 127 -26.88 2.62 -1.77
CA ASP A 127 -26.16 1.34 -2.02
C ASP A 127 -25.60 1.24 -3.44
N SER A 128 -26.19 1.95 -4.42
CA SER A 128 -25.68 2.02 -5.81
C SER A 128 -24.47 2.92 -5.99
N GLU A 129 -24.30 3.92 -5.13
CA GLU A 129 -23.17 4.87 -5.16
C GLU A 129 -21.97 4.38 -4.37
N MET A 130 -22.20 3.50 -3.40
CA MET A 130 -21.13 2.91 -2.59
C MET A 130 -20.29 1.93 -3.41
N SER A 131 -18.98 1.88 -3.13
CA SER A 131 -18.13 0.82 -3.64
C SER A 131 -18.60 -0.55 -3.11
N GLU A 132 -18.32 -1.62 -3.85
CA GLU A 132 -18.67 -2.99 -3.41
C GLU A 132 -18.07 -3.35 -2.07
N HIS A 133 -16.83 -2.90 -1.82
CA HIS A 133 -16.16 -3.05 -0.55
C HIS A 133 -16.95 -2.38 0.60
N MET A 134 -17.42 -1.16 0.42
CA MET A 134 -18.19 -0.45 1.45
C MET A 134 -19.58 -1.08 1.65
N ARG A 135 -20.20 -1.56 0.57
CA ARG A 135 -21.47 -2.32 0.65
C ARG A 135 -21.30 -3.61 1.45
N SER A 136 -20.24 -4.40 1.15
CA SER A 136 -19.92 -5.62 1.91
C SER A 136 -19.81 -5.34 3.41
N ARG A 137 -19.08 -4.29 3.80
CA ARG A 137 -18.96 -3.89 5.22
C ARG A 137 -20.29 -3.51 5.86
N LYS A 138 -21.15 -2.79 5.13
CA LYS A 138 -22.48 -2.44 5.58
C LYS A 138 -23.35 -3.68 5.76
N ASP A 139 -23.28 -4.63 4.81
CA ASP A 139 -24.04 -5.89 4.88
C ASP A 139 -23.59 -6.78 6.03
N VAL A 140 -22.27 -6.89 6.27
CA VAL A 140 -21.72 -7.59 7.44
C VAL A 140 -22.30 -7.01 8.74
N GLY A 141 -22.30 -5.68 8.89
CA GLY A 141 -22.90 -5.03 10.05
C GLY A 141 -24.38 -5.36 10.21
N LYS A 142 -25.16 -5.35 9.12
CA LYS A 142 -26.58 -5.75 9.13
C LYS A 142 -26.81 -7.22 9.52
N ILE A 143 -25.95 -8.13 9.01
CA ILE A 143 -26.04 -9.56 9.30
C ILE A 143 -25.76 -9.82 10.79
N LEU A 144 -24.70 -9.25 11.32
CA LEU A 144 -24.36 -9.38 12.74
C LEU A 144 -25.47 -8.80 13.62
N SER A 145 -26.02 -7.64 13.29
CA SER A 145 -27.13 -7.01 14.06
C SER A 145 -28.41 -7.84 14.08
N LYS A 146 -28.59 -8.78 13.13
CA LYS A 146 -29.74 -9.71 13.09
C LYS A 146 -29.49 -11.02 13.84
N SER A 147 -28.35 -11.20 14.51
CA SER A 147 -27.98 -12.41 15.24
C SER A 147 -28.90 -12.75 16.42
N GLY A 148 -29.56 -11.76 16.99
CA GLY A 148 -30.26 -11.86 18.26
C GLY A 148 -29.31 -11.74 19.47
N ILE A 149 -28.02 -11.44 19.26
CA ILE A 149 -27.05 -11.08 20.28
C ILE A 149 -26.94 -9.55 20.27
N PRO A 150 -26.74 -8.86 21.41
CA PRO A 150 -26.43 -7.43 21.41
C PRO A 150 -25.21 -7.12 20.58
N VAL A 151 -25.37 -6.24 19.57
CA VAL A 151 -24.28 -5.88 18.64
C VAL A 151 -24.02 -4.38 18.69
N THR A 152 -22.76 -4.00 18.82
CA THR A 152 -22.30 -2.63 18.60
C THR A 152 -21.58 -2.57 17.26
N VAL A 153 -22.04 -1.74 16.35
CA VAL A 153 -21.42 -1.49 15.04
C VAL A 153 -20.77 -0.12 15.06
N PHE A 154 -19.45 -0.06 15.07
CA PHE A 154 -18.73 1.18 14.81
C PHE A 154 -18.47 1.34 13.32
N ARG A 155 -18.70 2.54 12.78
CA ARG A 155 -18.33 2.89 11.41
C ARG A 155 -17.29 4.00 11.46
N ALA A 156 -16.10 3.71 10.93
CA ALA A 156 -14.99 4.65 10.89
C ALA A 156 -14.72 5.11 9.46
N SER A 157 -14.30 6.36 9.31
CA SER A 157 -13.66 6.88 8.12
C SER A 157 -12.24 6.31 7.98
N VAL A 158 -11.28 7.07 7.48
CA VAL A 158 -9.88 6.64 7.42
C VAL A 158 -9.31 6.58 8.84
N ILE A 159 -8.81 5.41 9.22
CA ILE A 159 -8.10 5.25 10.51
C ILE A 159 -6.62 5.52 10.27
N LEU A 160 -6.08 6.50 10.99
CA LEU A 160 -4.69 6.92 10.90
C LEU A 160 -3.83 6.18 11.91
N GLY A 161 -2.82 5.50 11.42
CA GLY A 161 -1.87 4.75 12.23
C GLY A 161 -0.87 4.00 11.36
N LYS A 162 0.27 3.65 11.95
CA LYS A 162 1.30 2.84 11.31
C LYS A 162 0.73 1.48 10.91
N GLY A 163 0.90 1.10 9.63
CA GLY A 163 0.35 -0.14 9.07
C GLY A 163 -1.08 -0.03 8.54
N GLY A 164 -1.75 1.12 8.71
CA GLY A 164 -3.05 1.39 8.12
C GLY A 164 -2.95 1.74 6.64
N GLY A 165 -3.65 0.99 5.76
CA GLY A 165 -3.52 1.15 4.31
C GLY A 165 -3.75 2.58 3.81
N GLY A 166 -4.69 3.33 4.38
CA GLY A 166 -4.96 4.73 4.02
C GLY A 166 -3.81 5.66 4.39
N PHE A 167 -3.22 5.47 5.58
CA PHE A 167 -2.05 6.22 6.03
C PHE A 167 -0.80 5.87 5.22
N GLU A 168 -0.55 4.57 5.02
CA GLU A 168 0.61 4.08 4.25
C GLU A 168 0.58 4.61 2.81
N MET A 169 -0.59 4.61 2.17
CA MET A 169 -0.74 5.15 0.82
C MET A 169 -0.35 6.64 0.79
N MET A 170 -0.87 7.44 1.71
CA MET A 170 -0.54 8.85 1.85
C MET A 170 0.97 9.06 2.09
N HIS A 171 1.54 8.35 3.06
CA HIS A 171 2.94 8.40 3.42
C HIS A 171 3.85 8.20 2.19
N TYR A 172 3.71 7.07 1.50
CA TYR A 172 4.55 6.77 0.34
C TYR A 172 4.36 7.71 -0.84
N LEU A 173 3.11 8.13 -1.11
CA LEU A 173 2.84 9.09 -2.19
C LEU A 173 3.53 10.44 -1.93
N VAL A 174 3.40 10.97 -0.72
CA VAL A 174 4.02 12.25 -0.34
C VAL A 174 5.54 12.15 -0.32
N GLU A 175 6.09 11.06 0.23
CA GLU A 175 7.55 10.90 0.29
C GLU A 175 8.22 10.68 -1.05
N ARG A 176 7.56 9.97 -1.96
CA ARG A 176 8.18 9.55 -3.23
C ARG A 176 7.95 10.50 -4.38
N LEU A 177 6.83 11.25 -4.36
CA LEU A 177 6.47 12.11 -5.49
C LEU A 177 6.79 13.58 -5.21
N PRO A 178 7.54 14.25 -6.10
CA PRO A 178 7.75 15.70 -6.04
C PRO A 178 6.49 16.48 -6.48
N LEU A 179 5.67 15.86 -7.34
CA LEU A 179 4.42 16.34 -7.86
C LEU A 179 3.45 15.18 -8.02
N MET A 180 2.23 15.34 -7.52
CA MET A 180 1.20 14.31 -7.58
C MET A 180 0.12 14.67 -8.59
N ILE A 181 -0.17 13.77 -9.51
CA ILE A 181 -1.29 13.85 -10.42
C ILE A 181 -2.43 13.02 -9.81
N CYS A 182 -3.50 13.70 -9.40
CA CYS A 182 -4.57 13.10 -8.65
C CYS A 182 -5.92 13.22 -9.35
N PRO A 183 -6.80 12.22 -9.22
CA PRO A 183 -8.19 12.30 -9.68
C PRO A 183 -9.04 13.21 -8.76
N LYS A 184 -10.22 13.61 -9.24
CA LYS A 184 -11.11 14.54 -8.53
C LYS A 184 -11.56 14.03 -7.15
N TRP A 185 -11.67 12.71 -6.94
CA TRP A 185 -12.14 12.14 -5.67
C TRP A 185 -11.22 12.44 -4.46
N VAL A 186 -9.96 12.83 -4.67
CA VAL A 186 -9.09 13.26 -3.56
C VAL A 186 -9.57 14.54 -2.86
N LEU A 187 -10.55 15.22 -3.44
CA LEU A 187 -11.23 16.40 -2.88
C LEU A 187 -12.50 16.04 -2.10
N THR A 188 -12.86 14.74 -2.00
CA THR A 188 -13.99 14.27 -1.19
C THR A 188 -13.67 14.46 0.28
N LYS A 189 -14.65 14.91 1.05
CA LYS A 189 -14.51 15.13 2.50
C LYS A 189 -14.52 13.83 3.25
N LEU A 190 -13.64 13.74 4.21
CA LEU A 190 -13.50 12.63 5.14
C LEU A 190 -13.21 13.15 6.55
N GLN A 191 -13.50 12.34 7.54
CA GLN A 191 -13.23 12.66 8.94
C GLN A 191 -12.37 11.56 9.56
N PRO A 192 -11.04 11.64 9.36
CA PRO A 192 -10.11 10.60 9.84
C PRO A 192 -10.13 10.53 11.37
N ILE A 193 -9.81 9.34 11.88
CA ILE A 193 -9.68 9.10 13.32
C ILE A 193 -8.34 8.41 13.60
N SER A 194 -7.72 8.71 14.74
CA SER A 194 -6.49 8.02 15.13
C SER A 194 -6.76 6.55 15.46
N LEU A 195 -5.79 5.68 15.21
CA LEU A 195 -5.82 4.29 15.65
C LEU A 195 -6.00 4.19 17.17
N HIS A 196 -5.31 5.08 17.91
CA HIS A 196 -5.44 5.17 19.36
C HIS A 196 -6.89 5.39 19.80
N ASP A 197 -7.57 6.40 19.24
CA ASP A 197 -8.94 6.74 19.63
C ASP A 197 -9.93 5.68 19.17
N THR A 198 -9.67 5.04 18.01
CA THR A 198 -10.46 3.90 17.55
C THR A 198 -10.40 2.75 18.55
N VAL A 199 -9.22 2.40 19.05
CA VAL A 199 -9.03 1.36 20.06
C VAL A 199 -9.70 1.75 21.39
N GLU A 200 -9.60 3.02 21.81
CA GLU A 200 -10.27 3.52 23.01
C GLU A 200 -11.79 3.37 22.91
N TYR A 201 -12.41 3.71 21.78
CA TYR A 201 -13.86 3.49 21.57
C TYR A 201 -14.21 2.01 21.64
N LEU A 202 -13.45 1.14 20.95
CA LEU A 202 -13.68 -0.30 20.96
C LEU A 202 -13.62 -0.88 22.39
N VAL A 203 -12.60 -0.53 23.15
CA VAL A 203 -12.40 -1.05 24.51
C VAL A 203 -13.47 -0.51 25.48
N LYS A 204 -13.70 0.80 25.48
CA LYS A 204 -14.67 1.41 26.41
C LYS A 204 -16.10 0.96 26.17
N SER A 205 -16.42 0.60 24.93
CA SER A 205 -17.76 0.10 24.60
C SER A 205 -18.12 -1.21 25.32
N ILE A 206 -17.14 -1.98 25.82
CA ILE A 206 -17.38 -3.23 26.56
C ILE A 206 -18.31 -3.02 27.77
N ASP A 207 -18.05 -1.94 28.50
CA ASP A 207 -18.74 -1.67 29.78
C ASP A 207 -19.86 -0.63 29.64
N VAL A 208 -20.18 -0.19 28.43
CA VAL A 208 -21.19 0.84 28.13
C VAL A 208 -22.36 0.19 27.40
N SER A 209 -23.41 -0.18 28.16
CA SER A 209 -24.63 -0.83 27.63
C SER A 209 -25.39 0.04 26.62
N GLU A 210 -25.28 1.36 26.72
CA GLU A 210 -25.89 2.32 25.80
C GLU A 210 -25.37 2.22 24.36
N THR A 211 -24.27 1.50 24.13
CA THR A 211 -23.76 1.22 22.79
C THR A 211 -24.31 -0.09 22.19
N GLU A 212 -25.04 -0.88 22.97
CA GLU A 212 -25.63 -2.13 22.50
C GLU A 212 -26.75 -1.89 21.48
N ASN A 213 -26.78 -2.74 20.46
CA ASN A 213 -27.72 -2.67 19.34
C ASN A 213 -27.73 -1.32 18.60
N LYS A 214 -26.58 -0.63 18.62
CA LYS A 214 -26.40 0.65 17.93
C LYS A 214 -25.37 0.59 16.80
N ILE A 215 -25.61 1.43 15.81
CA ILE A 215 -24.65 1.77 14.75
C ILE A 215 -24.15 3.17 15.08
N LEU A 216 -22.86 3.29 15.37
CA LEU A 216 -22.24 4.50 15.87
C LEU A 216 -21.11 4.93 14.95
N ASP A 217 -21.19 6.15 14.44
CA ASP A 217 -20.15 6.72 13.60
C ASP A 217 -19.03 7.30 14.45
N ILE A 218 -17.79 6.94 14.14
CA ILE A 218 -16.60 7.44 14.83
C ILE A 218 -15.67 8.18 13.85
N GLY A 219 -15.26 9.37 14.25
CA GLY A 219 -14.35 10.23 13.52
C GLY A 219 -13.60 11.15 14.46
N GLY A 220 -12.45 11.61 14.06
CA GLY A 220 -11.65 12.59 14.80
C GLY A 220 -12.29 13.99 14.83
N PRO A 221 -11.61 14.99 15.38
CA PRO A 221 -12.14 16.35 15.44
C PRO A 221 -12.14 17.06 14.07
N ASP A 222 -11.27 16.65 13.14
CA ASP A 222 -11.00 17.35 11.90
C ASP A 222 -11.77 16.74 10.72
N VAL A 223 -12.39 17.60 9.92
CA VAL A 223 -13.01 17.25 8.63
C VAL A 223 -12.19 17.88 7.52
N LEU A 224 -11.62 17.06 6.65
CA LEU A 224 -10.70 17.50 5.59
C LEU A 224 -10.79 16.59 4.36
N THR A 225 -10.21 17.03 3.28
CA THR A 225 -10.05 16.22 2.07
C THR A 225 -8.77 15.38 2.15
N TYR A 226 -8.65 14.36 1.30
CA TYR A 226 -7.42 13.55 1.24
C TYR A 226 -6.20 14.40 0.83
N VAL A 227 -6.40 15.43 -0.02
CA VAL A 227 -5.33 16.39 -0.39
C VAL A 227 -4.86 17.19 0.82
N GLU A 228 -5.79 17.68 1.63
CA GLU A 228 -5.44 18.44 2.85
C GLU A 228 -4.70 17.54 3.84
N MET A 229 -5.13 16.30 4.01
CA MET A 229 -4.43 15.33 4.84
C MET A 229 -2.99 15.07 4.33
N MET A 230 -2.80 14.93 3.00
CA MET A 230 -1.46 14.82 2.41
C MET A 230 -0.59 16.06 2.66
N LYS A 231 -1.19 17.27 2.62
CA LYS A 231 -0.46 18.51 2.94
C LYS A 231 -0.02 18.56 4.39
N VAL A 232 -0.92 18.26 5.33
CA VAL A 232 -0.57 18.19 6.78
C VAL A 232 0.56 17.18 7.00
N TYR A 233 0.50 16.01 6.37
CA TYR A 233 1.60 15.04 6.45
C TYR A 233 2.89 15.59 5.83
N GLY A 234 2.82 16.23 4.66
CA GLY A 234 3.97 16.87 4.03
C GLY A 234 4.64 17.91 4.91
N ASP A 235 3.84 18.79 5.50
CA ASP A 235 4.32 19.84 6.41
C ASP A 235 5.01 19.23 7.63
N SER A 236 4.48 18.12 8.18
CA SER A 236 5.06 17.41 9.33
C SER A 236 6.43 16.77 9.06
N ILE A 237 6.79 16.57 7.77
CA ILE A 237 8.10 16.06 7.34
C ILE A 237 8.93 17.11 6.58
N GLY A 238 8.52 18.39 6.63
CA GLY A 238 9.21 19.50 5.95
C GLY A 238 9.14 19.46 4.43
N LYS A 239 8.13 18.78 3.83
CA LYS A 239 8.00 18.58 2.39
C LYS A 239 6.76 19.29 1.83
N LYS A 240 6.96 20.23 0.90
CA LYS A 240 5.86 20.91 0.22
C LYS A 240 5.14 20.00 -0.77
N VAL A 241 3.89 19.69 -0.49
CA VAL A 241 3.03 18.85 -1.33
C VAL A 241 2.46 19.66 -2.49
N ARG A 242 2.70 19.20 -3.73
CA ARG A 242 2.17 19.79 -4.97
C ARG A 242 1.23 18.79 -5.62
N VAL A 243 0.00 19.21 -5.93
CA VAL A 243 -1.05 18.35 -6.52
C VAL A 243 -1.63 19.00 -7.75
N ILE A 244 -1.77 18.24 -8.84
CA ILE A 244 -2.53 18.60 -10.04
C ILE A 244 -3.74 17.68 -10.12
N ILE A 245 -4.93 18.24 -10.19
CA ILE A 245 -6.17 17.48 -10.29
C ILE A 245 -6.53 17.25 -11.76
N ILE A 246 -6.65 15.98 -12.14
CA ILE A 246 -7.11 15.55 -13.46
C ILE A 246 -8.47 14.85 -13.30
N PRO A 247 -9.58 15.46 -13.79
CA PRO A 247 -10.93 14.95 -13.53
C PRO A 247 -11.24 13.59 -14.20
N PHE A 248 -10.54 13.25 -15.27
CA PHE A 248 -10.81 12.05 -16.08
C PHE A 248 -9.92 10.84 -15.73
N LEU A 249 -9.16 10.89 -14.66
CA LEU A 249 -8.30 9.76 -14.27
C LEU A 249 -9.16 8.58 -13.78
N SER A 250 -9.08 7.42 -14.47
CA SER A 250 -9.85 6.25 -14.10
C SER A 250 -9.30 5.61 -12.80
N LEU A 251 -10.19 5.01 -12.00
CA LEU A 251 -9.80 4.29 -10.78
C LEU A 251 -8.82 3.16 -11.03
N ARG A 252 -9.03 2.41 -12.13
CA ARG A 252 -8.16 1.30 -12.49
C ARG A 252 -6.73 1.79 -12.74
N LEU A 253 -6.59 2.90 -13.47
CA LEU A 253 -5.29 3.51 -13.72
C LEU A 253 -4.67 4.03 -12.43
N THR A 254 -5.47 4.66 -11.56
CA THR A 254 -5.00 5.18 -10.26
C THR A 254 -4.50 4.05 -9.36
N SER A 255 -5.18 2.91 -9.28
CA SER A 255 -4.75 1.78 -8.43
C SER A 255 -3.45 1.14 -8.93
N VAL A 256 -3.26 1.03 -10.26
CA VAL A 256 -2.00 0.57 -10.85
C VAL A 256 -0.87 1.57 -10.55
N TRP A 257 -1.16 2.87 -10.68
CA TRP A 257 -0.19 3.92 -10.37
C TRP A 257 0.25 3.87 -8.89
N VAL A 258 -0.70 3.69 -7.97
CA VAL A 258 -0.40 3.54 -6.53
C VAL A 258 0.49 2.31 -6.28
N ASP A 259 0.22 1.17 -6.94
CA ASP A 259 1.05 -0.04 -6.82
C ASP A 259 2.49 0.20 -7.32
N LEU A 260 2.66 0.97 -8.40
CA LEU A 260 4.00 1.31 -8.93
C LEU A 260 4.80 2.24 -8.01
N ILE A 261 4.12 3.19 -7.36
CA ILE A 261 4.77 4.20 -6.53
C ILE A 261 4.93 3.72 -5.08
N THR A 262 4.00 2.93 -4.58
CA THR A 262 3.96 2.49 -3.17
C THR A 262 4.21 0.98 -3.05
N PRO A 263 4.56 0.45 -1.88
CA PRO A 263 4.61 -1.00 -1.66
C PRO A 263 3.21 -1.64 -1.52
N ILE A 264 2.14 -0.86 -1.66
CA ILE A 264 0.76 -1.33 -1.52
C ILE A 264 0.33 -1.97 -2.84
N LYS A 265 0.02 -3.28 -2.78
CA LYS A 265 -0.45 -4.02 -3.96
C LYS A 265 -1.74 -3.41 -4.51
N SER A 266 -1.91 -3.44 -5.83
CA SER A 266 -3.12 -2.90 -6.50
C SER A 266 -4.42 -3.53 -6.00
N SER A 267 -4.38 -4.80 -5.56
CA SER A 267 -5.51 -5.49 -4.93
C SER A 267 -5.98 -4.84 -3.63
N LEU A 268 -5.07 -4.21 -2.86
CA LEU A 268 -5.37 -3.43 -1.65
C LEU A 268 -5.63 -1.95 -1.97
N ALA A 269 -4.85 -1.38 -2.89
CA ALA A 269 -4.97 0.03 -3.26
C ALA A 269 -6.35 0.34 -3.87
N ARG A 270 -6.90 -0.56 -4.69
CA ARG A 270 -8.18 -0.35 -5.35
C ARG A 270 -9.35 -0.16 -4.39
N PRO A 271 -9.62 -1.05 -3.39
CA PRO A 271 -10.67 -0.82 -2.39
C PRO A 271 -10.48 0.47 -1.59
N LEU A 272 -9.24 0.80 -1.23
CA LEU A 272 -8.92 2.04 -0.51
C LEU A 272 -9.30 3.26 -1.34
N VAL A 273 -8.87 3.30 -2.61
CA VAL A 273 -9.17 4.39 -3.55
C VAL A 273 -10.67 4.47 -3.83
N GLU A 274 -11.35 3.33 -4.01
CA GLU A 274 -12.80 3.29 -4.21
C GLU A 274 -13.57 3.81 -2.98
N GLY A 275 -13.09 3.50 -1.77
CA GLY A 275 -13.67 3.99 -0.52
C GLY A 275 -13.59 5.51 -0.35
N LEU A 276 -12.54 6.14 -0.90
CA LEU A 276 -12.33 7.59 -0.83
C LEU A 276 -13.24 8.40 -1.77
N LYS A 277 -14.02 7.78 -2.66
CA LYS A 277 -14.97 8.48 -3.53
C LYS A 277 -16.19 9.01 -2.77
N ASN A 278 -16.61 8.27 -1.76
CA ASN A 278 -17.78 8.62 -0.97
C ASN A 278 -17.37 9.48 0.22
N GLU A 279 -18.16 10.50 0.50
CA GLU A 279 -17.99 11.29 1.71
C GLU A 279 -18.09 10.38 2.95
N SER A 280 -17.18 10.57 3.90
CA SER A 280 -17.10 9.76 5.12
C SER A 280 -16.91 10.64 6.35
N THR A 281 -17.85 11.55 6.55
CA THR A 281 -17.92 12.45 7.71
C THR A 281 -18.95 11.93 8.72
N VAL A 282 -18.75 12.16 10.00
CA VAL A 282 -19.71 11.79 11.06
C VAL A 282 -20.91 12.73 10.98
N THR A 283 -22.11 12.15 10.88
CA THR A 283 -23.36 12.90 10.75
C THR A 283 -24.03 13.23 12.07
N ASP A 284 -23.74 12.47 13.11
CA ASP A 284 -24.25 12.70 14.44
C ASP A 284 -23.15 12.66 15.50
N ASN A 285 -23.45 13.14 16.70
CA ASN A 285 -22.53 13.14 17.82
C ASN A 285 -22.97 12.15 18.92
N GLU A 286 -23.73 11.12 18.59
CA GLU A 286 -24.26 10.18 19.56
C GLU A 286 -23.14 9.50 20.36
N ILE A 287 -22.11 9.02 19.66
CA ILE A 287 -20.97 8.37 20.33
C ILE A 287 -20.25 9.28 21.32
N LYS A 288 -20.13 10.58 21.02
CA LYS A 288 -19.47 11.55 21.93
C LYS A 288 -20.26 11.78 23.21
N LYS A 289 -21.59 11.59 23.17
CA LYS A 289 -22.45 11.68 24.37
C LYS A 289 -22.36 10.40 25.20
N ILE A 290 -22.27 9.24 24.54
CA ILE A 290 -22.24 7.93 25.21
C ILE A 290 -20.83 7.64 25.76
N ILE A 291 -19.80 7.88 24.97
CA ILE A 291 -18.38 7.67 25.34
C ILE A 291 -17.62 8.97 25.06
N PRO A 292 -17.59 9.90 26.00
CA PRO A 292 -16.85 11.16 25.84
C PRO A 292 -15.34 10.87 25.85
N LEU A 293 -14.66 11.16 24.73
CA LEU A 293 -13.22 11.07 24.57
C LEU A 293 -12.65 12.41 24.13
N LYS A 294 -11.46 12.74 24.65
CA LYS A 294 -10.64 13.81 24.06
C LYS A 294 -9.92 13.21 22.87
N LEU A 295 -10.48 13.43 21.68
CA LEU A 295 -9.96 12.88 20.44
C LEU A 295 -8.72 13.63 19.98
N LYS A 296 -7.80 12.90 19.37
CA LYS A 296 -6.57 13.43 18.78
C LYS A 296 -6.87 14.09 17.44
N GLY A 297 -6.30 15.30 17.23
CA GLY A 297 -6.34 16.00 15.96
C GLY A 297 -5.50 15.30 14.88
N ILE A 298 -5.64 15.79 13.65
CA ILE A 298 -4.94 15.22 12.48
C ILE A 298 -3.41 15.26 12.65
N GLU A 299 -2.87 16.36 13.14
CA GLU A 299 -1.41 16.53 13.33
C GLU A 299 -0.87 15.55 14.37
N GLU A 300 -1.53 15.43 15.53
CA GLU A 300 -1.16 14.48 16.58
C GLU A 300 -1.29 13.03 16.10
N SER A 301 -2.35 12.73 15.34
CA SER A 301 -2.57 11.39 14.77
C SER A 301 -1.48 11.01 13.77
N ILE A 302 -1.04 11.95 12.94
CA ILE A 302 0.06 11.76 12.00
C ILE A 302 1.37 11.55 12.76
N GLU A 303 1.64 12.36 13.78
CA GLU A 303 2.88 12.25 14.57
C GLU A 303 3.01 10.88 15.24
N LEU A 304 1.94 10.40 15.87
CA LEU A 304 1.89 9.05 16.45
C LEU A 304 2.00 7.90 15.42
N SER A 305 1.76 8.20 14.16
CA SER A 305 1.80 7.22 13.07
C SER A 305 3.15 7.13 12.38
N LYS A 306 4.03 8.12 12.61
CA LYS A 306 5.38 8.12 12.05
C LYS A 306 6.21 6.98 12.63
N ASP A 307 7.08 6.46 11.81
CA ASP A 307 8.06 5.43 12.19
C ASP A 307 9.46 6.02 12.12
N ASP A 308 10.05 6.32 13.27
CA ASP A 308 11.41 6.83 13.38
C ASP A 308 12.47 5.84 12.84
N SER A 309 12.10 4.56 12.66
CA SER A 309 13.01 3.50 12.20
C SER A 309 13.00 3.28 10.68
N ARG A 310 12.17 4.00 9.91
CA ARG A 310 12.08 3.83 8.44
C ARG A 310 13.15 4.62 7.69
N GLU A 311 14.42 4.29 7.91
CA GLU A 311 15.42 4.56 6.89
C GLU A 311 15.09 3.75 5.63
N THR A 312 14.99 4.41 4.48
CA THR A 312 14.88 3.76 3.17
C THR A 312 16.15 2.95 2.93
N LYS A 313 16.17 1.68 3.34
CA LYS A 313 17.28 0.78 3.07
C LYS A 313 17.31 0.49 1.58
N ILE A 314 18.27 1.09 0.87
CA ILE A 314 18.54 0.75 -0.52
C ILE A 314 19.02 -0.70 -0.56
N HIS A 315 18.23 -1.58 -1.19
CA HIS A 315 18.56 -2.99 -1.31
C HIS A 315 19.79 -3.21 -2.21
N ARG A 316 20.47 -4.35 -2.03
CA ARG A 316 21.67 -4.71 -2.81
C ARG A 316 21.44 -4.64 -4.32
N ASN A 317 20.29 -5.15 -4.79
CA ASN A 317 19.96 -5.15 -6.22
C ASN A 317 19.70 -3.73 -6.74
N ASP A 318 19.11 -2.85 -5.91
CA ASP A 318 18.88 -1.46 -6.28
C ASP A 318 20.20 -0.66 -6.34
N LYS A 319 21.16 -0.96 -5.45
CA LYS A 319 22.52 -0.39 -5.53
C LYS A 319 23.22 -0.81 -6.82
N LEU A 320 23.08 -2.09 -7.21
CA LEU A 320 23.61 -2.58 -8.46
C LEU A 320 22.94 -1.92 -9.67
N LEU A 321 21.60 -1.80 -9.63
CA LEU A 321 20.83 -1.11 -10.67
C LEU A 321 21.26 0.34 -10.83
N ILE A 322 21.38 1.09 -9.73
CA ILE A 322 21.86 2.48 -9.75
C ILE A 322 23.27 2.56 -10.34
N GLY A 323 24.17 1.66 -9.94
CA GLY A 323 25.54 1.59 -10.48
C GLY A 323 25.56 1.35 -11.98
N LEU A 324 24.71 0.43 -12.47
CA LEU A 324 24.59 0.15 -13.92
C LEU A 324 24.00 1.34 -14.70
N LEU A 325 22.97 2.03 -14.15
CA LEU A 325 22.39 3.23 -14.77
C LEU A 325 23.41 4.38 -14.84
N LEU A 326 24.21 4.57 -13.79
CA LEU A 326 25.30 5.56 -13.80
C LEU A 326 26.39 5.19 -14.81
N SER A 327 26.77 3.91 -14.91
CA SER A 327 27.72 3.43 -15.91
C SER A 327 27.22 3.68 -17.33
N LEU A 328 25.91 3.43 -17.57
CA LEU A 328 25.28 3.71 -18.85
C LEU A 328 25.33 5.22 -19.21
N ALA A 329 25.06 6.08 -18.21
CA ALA A 329 25.15 7.54 -18.39
C ALA A 329 26.58 7.97 -18.76
N ILE A 330 27.61 7.43 -18.09
CA ILE A 330 29.00 7.72 -18.37
C ILE A 330 29.37 7.29 -19.79
N ILE A 331 29.02 6.07 -20.21
CA ILE A 331 29.30 5.54 -21.55
C ILE A 331 28.66 6.42 -22.62
N GLY A 332 27.34 6.73 -22.47
CA GLY A 332 26.62 7.56 -23.43
C GLY A 332 27.17 8.98 -23.53
N TYR A 333 27.57 9.57 -22.40
CA TYR A 333 28.17 10.90 -22.39
C TYR A 333 29.56 10.93 -23.04
N THR A 334 30.37 9.90 -22.80
CA THR A 334 31.70 9.75 -23.43
C THR A 334 31.58 9.60 -24.93
N GLN A 335 30.62 8.79 -25.40
CA GLN A 335 30.35 8.64 -26.84
C GLN A 335 29.91 9.97 -27.46
N PHE A 336 28.98 10.71 -26.83
CA PHE A 336 28.55 12.02 -27.31
C PHE A 336 29.71 13.01 -27.48
N VAL A 337 30.62 13.06 -26.50
CA VAL A 337 31.79 13.93 -26.57
C VAL A 337 32.73 13.55 -27.74
N LEU A 338 32.87 12.24 -28.00
CA LEU A 338 33.67 11.76 -29.13
C LEU A 338 32.99 12.11 -30.45
N ASP A 339 31.69 11.94 -30.59
CA ASP A 339 30.92 12.29 -31.80
C ASP A 339 31.00 13.79 -32.11
N VAL A 340 30.98 14.64 -31.10
CA VAL A 340 31.19 16.10 -31.26
C VAL A 340 32.62 16.40 -31.79
N ARG A 341 33.65 15.71 -31.26
CA ARG A 341 35.05 15.90 -31.69
C ARG A 341 35.32 15.49 -33.12
N ILE A 342 34.63 14.46 -33.61
CA ILE A 342 34.79 13.97 -35.00
C ILE A 342 33.86 14.68 -36.00
N GLY A 343 33.11 15.71 -35.57
CA GLY A 343 32.29 16.55 -36.45
C GLY A 343 30.95 15.93 -36.87
N VAL A 344 30.50 14.84 -36.22
CA VAL A 344 29.20 14.16 -36.48
C VAL A 344 28.08 14.78 -35.65
N PHE A 345 28.34 15.92 -34.99
CA PHE A 345 27.33 16.58 -34.14
C PHE A 345 26.10 17.02 -34.93
N ASN A 346 24.92 16.58 -34.46
CA ASN A 346 23.61 17.04 -34.92
C ASN A 346 22.78 17.51 -33.71
N PHE A 347 22.10 18.63 -33.84
CA PHE A 347 21.23 19.20 -32.79
C PHE A 347 20.19 18.18 -32.30
N MET A 348 19.68 17.32 -33.16
CA MET A 348 18.74 16.23 -32.78
C MET A 348 19.37 15.26 -31.77
N TRP A 349 20.65 14.93 -31.92
CA TRP A 349 21.37 14.08 -30.95
C TRP A 349 21.47 14.72 -29.55
N LEU A 350 21.66 16.03 -29.50
CA LEU A 350 21.67 16.75 -28.23
C LEU A 350 20.31 16.63 -27.51
N VAL A 351 19.21 16.80 -28.25
CA VAL A 351 17.86 16.65 -27.71
C VAL A 351 17.62 15.22 -27.20
N VAL A 352 18.01 14.22 -27.97
CA VAL A 352 17.89 12.79 -27.58
C VAL A 352 18.70 12.51 -26.32
N MET A 353 19.94 13.01 -26.24
CA MET A 353 20.82 12.85 -25.07
C MET A 353 20.25 13.50 -23.81
N ILE A 354 19.66 14.68 -23.91
CA ILE A 354 19.00 15.35 -22.79
C ILE A 354 17.79 14.53 -22.32
N ALA A 355 16.93 14.11 -23.25
CA ALA A 355 15.75 13.29 -22.93
C ALA A 355 16.15 11.96 -22.26
N TRP A 356 17.17 11.31 -22.78
CA TRP A 356 17.72 10.07 -22.24
C TRP A 356 18.32 10.26 -20.84
N SER A 357 19.12 11.32 -20.64
CA SER A 357 19.68 11.65 -19.32
C SER A 357 18.60 11.91 -18.27
N LEU A 358 17.53 12.61 -18.66
CA LEU A 358 16.37 12.83 -17.80
C LEU A 358 15.67 11.50 -17.43
N LEU A 359 15.50 10.60 -18.38
CA LEU A 359 14.89 9.28 -18.16
C LEU A 359 15.72 8.45 -17.18
N LEU A 360 17.06 8.43 -17.32
CA LEU A 360 17.95 7.75 -16.37
C LEU A 360 17.89 8.39 -14.98
N ALA A 361 17.91 9.71 -14.89
CA ALA A 361 17.81 10.43 -13.62
C ALA A 361 16.48 10.14 -12.88
N VAL A 362 15.36 10.09 -13.63
CA VAL A 362 14.05 9.73 -13.10
C VAL A 362 14.02 8.27 -12.62
N SER A 363 14.62 7.35 -13.39
CA SER A 363 14.75 5.93 -12.98
C SER A 363 15.54 5.80 -11.68
N ILE A 364 16.70 6.46 -11.58
CA ILE A 364 17.53 6.46 -10.36
C ILE A 364 16.76 7.05 -9.18
N TYR A 365 16.10 8.19 -9.37
CA TYR A 365 15.32 8.85 -8.32
C TYR A 365 14.26 7.89 -7.70
N PHE A 366 13.44 7.26 -8.55
CA PHE A 366 12.41 6.35 -8.06
C PHE A 366 12.98 5.03 -7.50
N THR A 367 14.13 4.57 -7.99
CA THR A 367 14.81 3.40 -7.43
C THR A 367 15.34 3.70 -6.02
N VAL A 368 15.95 4.87 -5.82
CA VAL A 368 16.41 5.32 -4.49
C VAL A 368 15.24 5.47 -3.52
N LYS A 369 14.06 5.90 -4.02
CA LYS A 369 12.83 6.00 -3.25
C LYS A 369 12.11 4.66 -3.05
N ASP A 370 12.74 3.56 -3.45
CA ASP A 370 12.19 2.20 -3.35
C ASP A 370 10.82 2.04 -4.05
N ALA A 371 10.60 2.78 -5.14
CA ALA A 371 9.40 2.69 -5.97
C ALA A 371 9.62 1.76 -7.17
N ARG A 372 8.68 0.83 -7.42
CA ARG A 372 8.76 -0.15 -8.52
C ARG A 372 8.86 0.49 -9.91
N ILE A 373 8.36 1.71 -10.04
CA ILE A 373 8.43 2.44 -11.31
C ILE A 373 9.88 2.75 -11.71
N GLY A 374 10.80 2.91 -10.76
CA GLY A 374 12.22 3.17 -11.05
C GLY A 374 12.87 2.09 -11.91
N PRO A 375 12.89 0.81 -11.45
CA PRO A 375 13.37 -0.32 -12.26
C PRO A 375 12.63 -0.47 -13.59
N LEU A 376 11.32 -0.22 -13.65
CA LEU A 376 10.54 -0.29 -14.88
C LEU A 376 11.01 0.74 -15.92
N ILE A 377 11.19 2.01 -15.51
CA ILE A 377 11.70 3.07 -16.37
C ILE A 377 13.12 2.73 -16.83
N GLY A 378 13.97 2.20 -15.92
CA GLY A 378 15.32 1.76 -16.27
C GLY A 378 15.32 0.63 -17.31
N ALA A 379 14.43 -0.35 -17.18
CA ALA A 379 14.29 -1.43 -18.16
C ALA A 379 13.88 -0.90 -19.54
N VAL A 380 12.86 -0.05 -19.62
CA VAL A 380 12.39 0.54 -20.89
C VAL A 380 13.50 1.38 -21.54
N GLY A 381 14.17 2.23 -20.76
CA GLY A 381 15.29 3.04 -21.23
C GLY A 381 16.46 2.18 -21.75
N SER A 382 16.76 1.08 -21.06
CA SER A 382 17.80 0.14 -21.47
C SER A 382 17.47 -0.54 -22.81
N TRP A 383 16.24 -1.03 -22.98
CA TRP A 383 15.82 -1.65 -24.24
C TRP A 383 15.80 -0.68 -25.41
N ILE A 384 15.38 0.57 -25.20
CA ILE A 384 15.44 1.62 -26.21
C ILE A 384 16.90 1.82 -26.61
N THR A 385 17.82 1.93 -25.65
CA THR A 385 19.25 2.15 -25.91
C THR A 385 19.87 0.99 -26.66
N VAL A 386 19.60 -0.27 -26.27
CA VAL A 386 20.06 -1.47 -27.00
C VAL A 386 19.58 -1.45 -28.45
N SER A 387 18.30 -1.12 -28.66
CA SER A 387 17.73 -1.07 -30.02
C SER A 387 18.44 -0.02 -30.89
N PHE A 388 18.69 1.17 -30.36
CA PHE A 388 19.44 2.19 -31.06
C PHE A 388 20.85 1.73 -31.41
N TRP A 389 21.58 1.17 -30.47
CA TRP A 389 22.93 0.69 -30.72
C TRP A 389 23.02 -0.48 -31.71
N LEU A 390 22.05 -1.38 -31.68
CA LEU A 390 21.96 -2.47 -32.66
C LEU A 390 21.70 -1.94 -34.07
N ILE A 391 20.83 -0.95 -34.24
CA ILE A 391 20.54 -0.31 -35.54
C ILE A 391 21.79 0.44 -36.04
N ASP A 392 22.44 1.20 -35.17
CA ASP A 392 23.64 1.96 -35.53
C ASP A 392 24.78 1.05 -35.94
N ASN A 393 25.02 -0.04 -35.20
CA ASN A 393 26.05 -1.02 -35.57
C ASN A 393 25.68 -1.80 -36.85
N ALA A 394 24.40 -2.14 -37.08
CA ALA A 394 23.96 -2.78 -38.31
C ALA A 394 24.17 -1.86 -39.53
N TYR A 395 23.90 -0.56 -39.38
CA TYR A 395 24.18 0.43 -40.42
C TYR A 395 25.68 0.58 -40.70
N LEU A 396 26.51 0.61 -39.65
CA LEU A 396 27.95 0.63 -39.77
C LEU A 396 28.49 -0.59 -40.52
N ILE A 397 28.05 -1.80 -40.16
CA ILE A 397 28.42 -3.08 -40.79
C ILE A 397 27.97 -3.12 -42.26
N SER A 398 26.78 -2.65 -42.59
CA SER A 398 26.26 -2.61 -43.96
C SER A 398 27.07 -1.65 -44.85
N ASN A 399 27.47 -0.50 -44.31
CA ASN A 399 28.30 0.46 -45.04
C ASN A 399 29.74 -0.05 -45.24
N LEU A 400 30.30 -0.76 -44.25
CA LEU A 400 31.64 -1.38 -44.41
C LEU A 400 31.62 -2.49 -45.47
N GLN A 401 30.49 -3.21 -45.65
CA GLN A 401 30.32 -4.19 -46.73
C GLN A 401 30.20 -3.55 -48.12
N GLN A 402 29.65 -2.34 -48.22
CA GLN A 402 29.52 -1.61 -49.49
C GLN A 402 30.84 -0.94 -49.95
N ILE A 403 31.74 -0.60 -49.04
CA ILE A 403 33.01 0.06 -49.33
C ILE A 403 34.06 -0.94 -49.86
N GLY A 404 33.69 -2.18 -50.01
CA GLY A 404 34.45 -3.19 -50.80
C GLY A 404 35.20 -4.19 -49.97
N GLY A 405 34.85 -5.42 -50.13
CA GLY A 405 35.66 -6.66 -50.16
C GLY A 405 36.70 -6.92 -49.07
N TYR A 406 36.69 -6.22 -47.95
CA TYR A 406 37.63 -6.45 -46.85
C TYR A 406 37.26 -7.69 -46.05
N LYS A 407 38.20 -8.61 -45.95
CA LYS A 407 38.08 -9.76 -45.03
C LYS A 407 38.00 -9.21 -43.59
N ILE A 408 37.19 -9.83 -42.74
CA ILE A 408 36.91 -9.45 -41.33
C ILE A 408 38.24 -9.15 -40.56
N GLY A 409 39.34 -9.83 -40.86
CA GLY A 409 40.66 -9.55 -40.25
C GLY A 409 41.29 -8.20 -40.62
N GLN A 410 41.08 -7.70 -41.84
CA GLN A 410 41.57 -6.39 -42.26
C GLN A 410 40.71 -5.24 -41.72
N ALA A 411 39.43 -5.50 -41.48
CA ALA A 411 38.55 -4.56 -40.75
C ALA A 411 39.04 -4.36 -39.30
N PHE A 412 39.52 -5.40 -38.64
CA PHE A 412 40.08 -5.28 -37.27
C PHE A 412 41.41 -4.53 -37.25
N GLU A 413 42.27 -4.62 -38.26
CA GLU A 413 43.53 -3.83 -38.35
C GLU A 413 43.25 -2.36 -38.65
N LEU A 414 42.28 -2.05 -39.47
CA LEU A 414 41.79 -0.68 -39.73
C LEU A 414 41.08 -0.06 -38.51
N LEU A 415 40.39 -0.87 -37.72
CA LEU A 415 39.78 -0.46 -36.49
C LEU A 415 40.82 -0.06 -35.41
N GLY A 416 42.03 -0.61 -35.43
CA GLY A 416 43.12 -0.28 -34.49
C GLY A 416 43.73 1.10 -34.64
N SER A 417 43.53 1.78 -35.78
CA SER A 417 44.16 3.07 -36.12
C SER A 417 43.21 4.29 -36.12
N TYR A 418 41.90 4.11 -35.79
CA TYR A 418 40.93 5.20 -35.89
C TYR A 418 40.02 5.33 -34.62
N PRO A 419 39.44 6.54 -34.35
CA PRO A 419 38.48 6.78 -33.28
C PRO A 419 37.26 5.85 -33.31
N SER A 420 36.96 5.24 -34.46
CA SER A 420 35.89 4.25 -34.65
C SER A 420 35.98 3.01 -33.75
N THR A 421 37.22 2.56 -33.40
CA THR A 421 37.40 1.42 -32.46
C THR A 421 36.91 1.75 -31.05
N THR A 422 37.21 2.96 -30.59
CA THR A 422 36.78 3.41 -29.28
C THR A 422 35.25 3.50 -29.22
N ILE A 423 34.61 3.99 -30.29
CA ILE A 423 33.16 4.07 -30.41
C ILE A 423 32.53 2.66 -30.42
N THR A 424 33.09 1.71 -31.19
CA THR A 424 32.63 0.33 -31.25
C THR A 424 32.77 -0.38 -29.90
N MET A 425 33.89 -0.18 -29.19
CA MET A 425 34.07 -0.71 -27.83
C MET A 425 33.09 -0.11 -26.83
N LEU A 426 32.85 1.20 -26.89
CA LEU A 426 31.85 1.85 -26.03
C LEU A 426 30.43 1.32 -26.30
N ASN A 427 30.06 1.08 -27.56
CA ASN A 427 28.79 0.48 -27.92
C ASN A 427 28.65 -0.94 -27.39
N LEU A 428 29.69 -1.78 -27.51
CA LEU A 428 29.69 -3.13 -26.95
C LEU A 428 29.56 -3.11 -25.41
N MET A 429 30.33 -2.25 -24.75
CA MET A 429 30.22 -2.06 -23.31
C MET A 429 28.80 -1.60 -22.91
N GLY A 430 28.22 -0.68 -23.67
CA GLY A 430 26.87 -0.22 -23.46
C GLY A 430 25.82 -1.34 -23.59
N ILE A 431 25.96 -2.21 -24.61
CA ILE A 431 25.08 -3.37 -24.78
C ILE A 431 25.18 -4.31 -23.59
N VAL A 432 26.39 -4.60 -23.10
CA VAL A 432 26.57 -5.47 -21.92
C VAL A 432 25.95 -4.84 -20.68
N VAL A 433 26.13 -3.55 -20.46
CA VAL A 433 25.49 -2.83 -19.33
C VAL A 433 24.00 -2.84 -19.44
N CYS A 434 23.42 -2.63 -20.63
CA CYS A 434 21.98 -2.69 -20.85
C CYS A 434 21.39 -4.09 -20.65
N ALA A 435 22.08 -5.14 -21.11
CA ALA A 435 21.67 -6.51 -20.85
C ALA A 435 21.68 -6.83 -19.35
N SER A 436 22.73 -6.40 -18.65
CA SER A 436 22.81 -6.52 -17.18
C SER A 436 21.70 -5.73 -16.47
N LEU A 437 21.39 -4.53 -16.95
CA LEU A 437 20.28 -3.72 -16.46
C LEU A 437 18.94 -4.44 -16.65
N ALA A 438 18.68 -5.03 -17.80
CA ALA A 438 17.44 -5.76 -18.07
C ALA A 438 17.24 -6.92 -17.07
N VAL A 439 18.30 -7.62 -16.72
CA VAL A 439 18.26 -8.70 -15.72
C VAL A 439 18.02 -8.15 -14.31
N VAL A 440 18.80 -7.14 -13.91
CA VAL A 440 18.69 -6.56 -12.55
C VAL A 440 17.34 -5.87 -12.35
N THR A 441 16.84 -5.15 -13.36
CA THR A 441 15.53 -4.49 -13.29
C THR A 441 14.40 -5.50 -13.17
N HIS A 442 14.49 -6.66 -13.85
CA HIS A 442 13.53 -7.74 -13.70
C HIS A 442 13.45 -8.21 -12.24
N PHE A 443 14.59 -8.52 -11.62
CA PHE A 443 14.63 -8.95 -10.22
C PHE A 443 14.19 -7.86 -9.26
N SER A 444 14.55 -6.61 -9.48
CA SER A 444 14.10 -5.49 -8.62
C SER A 444 12.61 -5.21 -8.75
N PHE A 445 12.02 -5.37 -9.95
CA PHE A 445 10.60 -5.13 -10.18
C PHE A 445 9.71 -6.21 -9.55
N TYR A 446 10.12 -7.49 -9.66
CA TYR A 446 9.35 -8.63 -9.14
C TYR A 446 9.68 -8.99 -7.69
N ARG A 447 10.57 -8.24 -7.05
CA ARG A 447 10.91 -8.46 -5.65
C ARG A 447 9.66 -8.43 -4.76
N GLU A 448 9.44 -9.50 -4.00
CA GLU A 448 8.45 -9.49 -2.94
C GLU A 448 8.92 -8.51 -1.85
N ARG A 449 8.09 -7.54 -1.56
CA ARG A 449 8.30 -6.61 -0.46
C ARG A 449 7.58 -7.20 0.74
N SER A 450 8.37 -7.81 1.62
CA SER A 450 7.96 -8.33 2.92
C SER A 450 7.73 -7.19 3.90
#